data_07e66057f7cc5c651a6254685c788ec9
#
_entry.id   07e66057f7cc5c651a6254685c788ec9
#
_cell.length_a   1.000
_cell.length_b   1.000
_cell.length_c   1.000
_cell.angle_alpha   90.00
_cell.angle_beta   90.00
_cell.angle_gamma   90.00
#
_symmetry.space_group_name_H-M   'P 1'
#
loop_
_entity.id
_entity.type
_entity.pdbx_description
1 polymer ?
#
loop_
_entity_poly.entity_id
_entity_poly.type
_entity_poly.pdbx_seq_one_letter_code
_entity_poly.pdbx_strand_id
1 'polypeptide(L)'
;MEKLVVAVVGCGRIANNAHFPAFEQMENVRVKYACDIIKEKAQAAKEQFSKIENVITDYKIALDDKEVDAVYVLTPNFAHYTVSMDALKAGKHVFCEKPITVNYELSVEMANEAAKQSKMLQIGVCNRYQKSVEMLKELNEQGKFGNIYHVYCSFRSFRSIPGLGGAFTTKAQSGGGVLIDWGIHFLDLILYVLGGAKLKTVTCDAYNELAKDMKSYKYKSMWAEDTSDKEHGTNDVDDFISGYIRTNKASISFNGAWAQNINKPEMFVDFLGDKGGARLSYGGKFEFYDGQTLETIAPEYDIPNMYLCEDQAFAESIKTGVKNKSNITEILESMKLLETLYKSSDDKKEIEL
;
A
#
# COMPACT_ATOMS: atom_id res chain seq x y z
N MET A 1 -30.03 -9.93 -2.53
CA MET A 1 -29.30 -8.71 -2.89
C MET A 1 -28.50 -9.01 -4.16
N GLU A 2 -28.46 -8.09 -5.08
CA GLU A 2 -27.64 -8.20 -6.28
C GLU A 2 -26.14 -8.24 -5.90
N LYS A 3 -25.39 -9.19 -6.45
CA LYS A 3 -23.97 -9.35 -6.13
C LYS A 3 -23.15 -8.36 -6.94
N LEU A 4 -22.15 -7.76 -6.33
CA LEU A 4 -21.13 -6.98 -7.03
C LEU A 4 -20.32 -7.93 -7.94
N VAL A 5 -20.34 -7.67 -9.24
CA VAL A 5 -19.63 -8.46 -10.24
C VAL A 5 -18.27 -7.83 -10.52
N VAL A 6 -17.21 -8.57 -10.24
CA VAL A 6 -15.84 -8.05 -10.37
C VAL A 6 -15.02 -8.79 -11.41
N ALA A 7 -14.10 -8.08 -12.03
CA ALA A 7 -12.99 -8.65 -12.79
C ALA A 7 -11.68 -8.36 -12.06
N VAL A 8 -10.81 -9.34 -11.95
CA VAL A 8 -9.48 -9.21 -11.35
C VAL A 8 -8.44 -9.22 -12.46
N VAL A 9 -7.64 -8.17 -12.55
CA VAL A 9 -6.56 -8.01 -13.54
C VAL A 9 -5.22 -8.08 -12.81
N GLY A 10 -4.46 -9.14 -13.08
CA GLY A 10 -3.28 -9.56 -12.36
C GLY A 10 -3.58 -10.70 -11.39
N CYS A 11 -3.13 -11.92 -11.71
CA CYS A 11 -3.28 -13.12 -10.88
C CYS A 11 -1.95 -13.47 -10.19
N GLY A 12 -1.24 -12.43 -9.72
CA GLY A 12 0.02 -12.56 -9.01
C GLY A 12 -0.15 -12.90 -7.53
N ARG A 13 0.92 -12.66 -6.75
CA ARG A 13 0.99 -12.98 -5.33
C ARG A 13 -0.10 -12.29 -4.50
N ILE A 14 -0.32 -10.98 -4.72
CA ILE A 14 -1.31 -10.24 -3.93
C ILE A 14 -2.73 -10.72 -4.20
N ALA A 15 -3.06 -11.05 -5.45
CA ALA A 15 -4.35 -11.63 -5.80
C ALA A 15 -4.58 -12.96 -5.07
N ASN A 16 -3.59 -13.88 -5.12
CA ASN A 16 -3.72 -15.23 -4.58
C ASN A 16 -3.64 -15.29 -3.05
N ASN A 17 -2.88 -14.40 -2.40
CA ASN A 17 -2.67 -14.44 -0.95
C ASN A 17 -3.62 -13.53 -0.17
N ALA A 18 -4.26 -12.55 -0.83
CA ALA A 18 -5.09 -11.54 -0.17
C ALA A 18 -6.52 -11.49 -0.75
N HIS A 19 -6.67 -11.03 -1.99
CA HIS A 19 -7.99 -10.70 -2.53
C HIS A 19 -8.85 -11.92 -2.89
N PHE A 20 -8.32 -12.94 -3.57
CA PHE A 20 -9.12 -14.14 -3.84
C PHE A 20 -9.57 -14.85 -2.56
N PRO A 21 -8.70 -15.05 -1.52
CA PRO A 21 -9.15 -15.56 -0.22
C PRO A 21 -10.19 -14.67 0.48
N ALA A 22 -10.12 -13.35 0.31
CA ALA A 22 -11.13 -12.42 0.84
C ALA A 22 -12.47 -12.59 0.10
N PHE A 23 -12.45 -12.66 -1.23
CA PHE A 23 -13.66 -12.88 -2.03
C PHE A 23 -14.36 -14.20 -1.69
N GLU A 24 -13.62 -15.27 -1.39
CA GLU A 24 -14.25 -16.55 -0.96
C GLU A 24 -15.14 -16.37 0.28
N GLN A 25 -14.83 -15.39 1.15
CA GLN A 25 -15.59 -15.07 2.35
C GLN A 25 -16.71 -14.04 2.13
N MET A 26 -16.77 -13.37 0.96
CA MET A 26 -17.75 -12.32 0.66
C MET A 26 -18.93 -12.87 -0.13
N GLU A 27 -20.09 -13.10 0.50
CA GLU A 27 -21.29 -13.63 -0.17
C GLU A 27 -21.87 -12.71 -1.24
N ASN A 28 -21.62 -11.41 -1.11
CA ASN A 28 -22.10 -10.33 -1.98
C ASN A 28 -21.19 -10.03 -3.17
N VAL A 29 -20.13 -10.80 -3.40
CA VAL A 29 -19.18 -10.64 -4.51
C VAL A 29 -19.20 -11.88 -5.42
N ARG A 30 -19.07 -11.65 -6.72
CA ARG A 30 -18.95 -12.62 -7.77
C ARG A 30 -17.75 -12.27 -8.65
N VAL A 31 -16.78 -13.16 -8.77
CA VAL A 31 -15.58 -12.95 -9.59
C VAL A 31 -15.83 -13.52 -10.99
N LYS A 32 -16.29 -12.65 -11.90
CA LYS A 32 -16.64 -13.09 -13.26
C LYS A 32 -15.41 -13.42 -14.10
N TYR A 33 -14.33 -12.66 -13.92
CA TYR A 33 -13.10 -12.83 -14.68
C TYR A 33 -11.86 -12.78 -13.78
N ALA A 34 -10.96 -13.76 -13.97
CA ALA A 34 -9.56 -13.67 -13.61
C ALA A 34 -8.75 -13.42 -14.89
N CYS A 35 -8.00 -12.33 -14.94
CA CYS A 35 -7.23 -11.90 -16.10
C CYS A 35 -5.73 -11.83 -15.77
N ASP A 36 -4.91 -12.50 -16.56
CA ASP A 36 -3.44 -12.33 -16.53
C ASP A 36 -2.88 -12.54 -17.94
N ILE A 37 -1.88 -11.75 -18.32
CA ILE A 37 -1.19 -11.91 -19.61
C ILE A 37 -0.54 -13.30 -19.73
N ILE A 38 -0.20 -13.91 -18.58
CA ILE A 38 0.27 -15.29 -18.47
C ILE A 38 -0.94 -16.16 -18.12
N LYS A 39 -1.53 -16.81 -19.12
CA LYS A 39 -2.76 -17.58 -18.98
C LYS A 39 -2.72 -18.60 -17.85
N GLU A 40 -1.57 -19.23 -17.66
CA GLU A 40 -1.33 -20.26 -16.66
C GLU A 40 -1.55 -19.73 -15.24
N LYS A 41 -1.21 -18.45 -14.95
CA LYS A 41 -1.46 -17.82 -13.64
C LYS A 41 -2.94 -17.64 -13.37
N ALA A 42 -3.70 -17.14 -14.34
CA ALA A 42 -5.14 -16.99 -14.19
C ALA A 42 -5.86 -18.35 -14.11
N GLN A 43 -5.37 -19.35 -14.84
CA GLN A 43 -5.89 -20.71 -14.79
C GLN A 43 -5.64 -21.37 -13.43
N ALA A 44 -4.44 -21.25 -12.88
CA ALA A 44 -4.10 -21.75 -11.55
C ALA A 44 -4.94 -21.08 -10.44
N ALA A 45 -5.20 -19.77 -10.56
CA ALA A 45 -6.09 -19.07 -9.65
C ALA A 45 -7.52 -19.64 -9.72
N LYS A 46 -8.06 -19.89 -10.93
CA LYS A 46 -9.39 -20.48 -11.10
C LYS A 46 -9.48 -21.90 -10.53
N GLU A 47 -8.43 -22.69 -10.61
CA GLU A 47 -8.37 -24.03 -10.03
C GLU A 47 -8.36 -24.01 -8.50
N GLN A 48 -7.78 -22.94 -7.91
CA GLN A 48 -7.65 -22.78 -6.47
C GLN A 48 -8.88 -22.11 -5.83
N PHE A 49 -9.53 -21.16 -6.50
CA PHE A 49 -10.60 -20.34 -5.94
C PHE A 49 -11.93 -20.57 -6.66
N SER A 50 -12.93 -21.00 -5.89
CA SER A 50 -14.22 -21.49 -6.40
C SER A 50 -15.10 -20.41 -7.04
N LYS A 51 -14.91 -19.15 -6.65
CA LYS A 51 -15.70 -18.00 -7.13
C LYS A 51 -15.29 -17.48 -8.49
N ILE A 52 -14.17 -17.91 -9.06
CA ILE A 52 -13.70 -17.47 -10.38
C ILE A 52 -14.43 -18.22 -11.47
N GLU A 53 -15.22 -17.49 -12.27
CA GLU A 53 -16.05 -18.11 -13.32
C GLU A 53 -15.28 -18.30 -14.63
N ASN A 54 -14.50 -17.32 -15.08
CA ASN A 54 -13.83 -17.32 -16.36
C ASN A 54 -12.37 -16.86 -16.26
N VAL A 55 -11.55 -17.34 -17.20
CA VAL A 55 -10.16 -16.93 -17.38
C VAL A 55 -10.02 -16.21 -18.72
N ILE A 56 -9.38 -15.05 -18.70
CA ILE A 56 -9.07 -14.25 -19.89
C ILE A 56 -7.62 -13.75 -19.84
N THR A 57 -7.06 -13.39 -21.00
CA THR A 57 -5.70 -12.81 -21.11
C THR A 57 -5.69 -11.36 -21.57
N ASP A 58 -6.84 -10.83 -22.00
CA ASP A 58 -7.04 -9.43 -22.33
C ASP A 58 -8.14 -8.85 -21.42
N TYR A 59 -7.77 -7.90 -20.55
CA TYR A 59 -8.69 -7.25 -19.61
C TYR A 59 -9.79 -6.44 -20.33
N LYS A 60 -9.59 -6.03 -21.57
CA LYS A 60 -10.60 -5.30 -22.34
C LYS A 60 -11.89 -6.09 -22.52
N ILE A 61 -11.80 -7.41 -22.58
CA ILE A 61 -12.98 -8.29 -22.59
C ILE A 61 -13.87 -8.04 -21.35
N ALA A 62 -13.25 -7.87 -20.19
CA ALA A 62 -14.00 -7.57 -18.96
C ALA A 62 -14.53 -6.13 -18.95
N LEU A 63 -13.85 -5.18 -19.58
CA LEU A 63 -14.31 -3.79 -19.67
C LEU A 63 -15.55 -3.65 -20.57
N ASP A 64 -15.60 -4.41 -21.65
CA ASP A 64 -16.73 -4.42 -22.60
C ASP A 64 -17.97 -5.16 -22.04
N ASP A 65 -17.79 -5.99 -21.02
CA ASP A 65 -18.88 -6.74 -20.40
C ASP A 65 -19.71 -5.83 -19.46
N LYS A 66 -20.99 -5.65 -19.80
CA LYS A 66 -21.92 -4.79 -19.05
C LYS A 66 -22.29 -5.36 -17.66
N GLU A 67 -22.10 -6.66 -17.42
CA GLU A 67 -22.33 -7.24 -16.09
C GLU A 67 -21.22 -6.91 -15.10
N VAL A 68 -19.99 -6.57 -15.56
CA VAL A 68 -18.89 -6.22 -14.68
C VAL A 68 -19.12 -4.82 -14.11
N ASP A 69 -19.21 -4.71 -12.79
CA ASP A 69 -19.39 -3.46 -12.06
C ASP A 69 -18.05 -2.80 -11.71
N ALA A 70 -17.06 -3.63 -11.33
CA ALA A 70 -15.78 -3.15 -10.82
C ALA A 70 -14.59 -4.00 -11.32
N VAL A 71 -13.44 -3.34 -11.41
CA VAL A 71 -12.17 -3.94 -11.79
C VAL A 71 -11.17 -3.80 -10.64
N TYR A 72 -10.60 -4.93 -10.23
CA TYR A 72 -9.47 -4.99 -9.31
C TYR A 72 -8.16 -5.00 -10.11
N VAL A 73 -7.36 -3.96 -9.97
CA VAL A 73 -6.08 -3.80 -10.67
C VAL A 73 -4.96 -4.23 -9.71
N LEU A 74 -4.51 -5.48 -9.87
CA LEU A 74 -3.52 -6.15 -9.03
C LEU A 74 -2.25 -6.50 -9.84
N THR A 75 -1.98 -5.67 -10.83
CA THR A 75 -0.84 -5.79 -11.76
C THR A 75 0.45 -5.25 -11.14
N PRO A 76 1.61 -5.38 -11.79
CA PRO A 76 2.79 -4.59 -11.45
C PRO A 76 2.54 -3.09 -11.56
N ASN A 77 3.24 -2.29 -10.72
CA ASN A 77 2.99 -0.87 -10.50
C ASN A 77 2.89 -0.03 -11.79
N PHE A 78 3.76 -0.30 -12.79
CA PHE A 78 3.75 0.45 -14.06
C PHE A 78 2.44 0.31 -14.86
N ALA A 79 1.68 -0.75 -14.65
CA ALA A 79 0.42 -0.99 -15.35
C ALA A 79 -0.81 -0.42 -14.62
N HIS A 80 -0.67 -0.01 -13.34
CA HIS A 80 -1.78 0.51 -12.53
C HIS A 80 -2.52 1.64 -13.22
N TYR A 81 -1.78 2.63 -13.73
CA TYR A 81 -2.37 3.79 -14.41
C TYR A 81 -3.19 3.39 -15.63
N THR A 82 -2.58 2.65 -16.56
CA THR A 82 -3.22 2.32 -17.84
C THR A 82 -4.50 1.51 -17.64
N VAL A 83 -4.42 0.43 -16.85
CA VAL A 83 -5.56 -0.46 -16.62
C VAL A 83 -6.67 0.26 -15.84
N SER A 84 -6.33 1.06 -14.82
CA SER A 84 -7.31 1.83 -14.05
C SER A 84 -8.00 2.90 -14.91
N MET A 85 -7.25 3.64 -15.72
CA MET A 85 -7.81 4.65 -16.62
C MET A 85 -8.75 4.05 -17.67
N ASP A 86 -8.39 2.91 -18.26
CA ASP A 86 -9.24 2.21 -19.21
C ASP A 86 -10.53 1.73 -18.53
N ALA A 87 -10.43 1.17 -17.31
CA ALA A 87 -11.59 0.71 -16.55
C ALA A 87 -12.52 1.88 -16.16
N LEU A 88 -11.98 2.99 -15.68
CA LEU A 88 -12.76 4.20 -15.35
C LEU A 88 -13.48 4.76 -16.58
N LYS A 89 -12.78 4.87 -17.72
CA LYS A 89 -13.37 5.33 -19.00
C LYS A 89 -14.44 4.38 -19.53
N ALA A 90 -14.32 3.09 -19.26
CA ALA A 90 -15.36 2.09 -19.55
C ALA A 90 -16.54 2.13 -18.56
N GLY A 91 -16.54 3.07 -17.61
CA GLY A 91 -17.60 3.25 -16.63
C GLY A 91 -17.60 2.20 -15.51
N LYS A 92 -16.45 1.57 -15.21
CA LYS A 92 -16.30 0.62 -14.11
C LYS A 92 -15.79 1.32 -12.85
N HIS A 93 -16.19 0.83 -11.67
CA HIS A 93 -15.51 1.16 -10.42
C HIS A 93 -14.13 0.47 -10.40
N VAL A 94 -13.17 1.06 -9.69
CA VAL A 94 -11.80 0.53 -9.66
C VAL A 94 -11.30 0.38 -8.22
N PHE A 95 -10.77 -0.80 -7.92
CA PHE A 95 -9.85 -1.03 -6.84
C PHE A 95 -8.44 -1.14 -7.45
N CYS A 96 -7.50 -0.32 -7.01
CA CYS A 96 -6.12 -0.38 -7.49
C CYS A 96 -5.18 -0.64 -6.32
N GLU A 97 -4.31 -1.65 -6.44
CA GLU A 97 -3.27 -1.90 -5.43
C GLU A 97 -2.30 -0.71 -5.30
N LYS A 98 -1.67 -0.64 -4.11
CA LYS A 98 -0.61 0.35 -3.86
C LYS A 98 0.70 -0.05 -4.59
N PRO A 99 1.55 0.92 -4.94
CA PRO A 99 1.28 2.36 -4.98
C PRO A 99 0.26 2.70 -6.07
N ILE A 100 -0.40 3.87 -5.98
CA ILE A 100 -1.41 4.26 -6.98
C ILE A 100 -0.81 4.17 -8.39
N THR A 101 0.34 4.82 -8.57
CA THR A 101 1.12 4.85 -9.81
C THR A 101 2.61 4.98 -9.47
N VAL A 102 3.44 5.10 -10.50
CA VAL A 102 4.88 5.34 -10.37
C VAL A 102 5.23 6.83 -10.16
N ASN A 103 4.28 7.77 -10.33
CA ASN A 103 4.44 9.20 -10.02
C ASN A 103 3.12 9.86 -9.58
N TYR A 104 3.24 11.05 -8.97
CA TYR A 104 2.11 11.77 -8.38
C TYR A 104 1.13 12.33 -9.44
N GLU A 105 1.62 12.86 -10.56
CA GLU A 105 0.78 13.49 -11.59
C GLU A 105 -0.22 12.48 -12.17
N LEU A 106 0.22 11.28 -12.50
CA LEU A 106 -0.66 10.20 -12.96
C LEU A 106 -1.71 9.81 -11.91
N SER A 107 -1.35 9.88 -10.62
CA SER A 107 -2.32 9.63 -9.54
C SER A 107 -3.42 10.69 -9.49
N VAL A 108 -3.07 11.96 -9.74
CA VAL A 108 -4.03 13.06 -9.84
C VAL A 108 -4.94 12.89 -11.07
N GLU A 109 -4.39 12.48 -12.21
CA GLU A 109 -5.18 12.19 -13.41
C GLU A 109 -6.20 11.07 -13.16
N MET A 110 -5.81 9.98 -12.47
CA MET A 110 -6.73 8.91 -12.09
C MET A 110 -7.85 9.42 -11.18
N ALA A 111 -7.54 10.26 -10.19
CA ALA A 111 -8.54 10.85 -9.31
C ALA A 111 -9.54 11.73 -10.07
N ASN A 112 -9.05 12.54 -11.02
CA ASN A 112 -9.87 13.39 -11.87
C ASN A 112 -10.78 12.57 -12.80
N GLU A 113 -10.27 11.49 -13.41
CA GLU A 113 -11.08 10.64 -14.28
C GLU A 113 -12.14 9.89 -13.46
N ALA A 114 -11.81 9.38 -12.27
CA ALA A 114 -12.79 8.74 -11.38
C ALA A 114 -13.94 9.72 -11.02
N ALA A 115 -13.61 10.97 -10.70
CA ALA A 115 -14.59 12.01 -10.42
C ALA A 115 -15.46 12.32 -11.64
N LYS A 116 -14.85 12.48 -12.82
CA LYS A 116 -15.54 12.75 -14.09
C LYS A 116 -16.52 11.64 -14.46
N GLN A 117 -16.15 10.38 -14.26
CA GLN A 117 -16.99 9.22 -14.53
C GLN A 117 -17.99 8.92 -13.40
N SER A 118 -17.92 9.64 -12.27
CA SER A 118 -18.71 9.38 -11.07
C SER A 118 -18.52 7.94 -10.56
N LYS A 119 -17.28 7.42 -10.60
CA LYS A 119 -16.93 6.06 -10.16
C LYS A 119 -16.10 6.08 -8.89
N MET A 120 -16.27 5.05 -8.07
CA MET A 120 -15.39 4.81 -6.93
C MET A 120 -14.02 4.34 -7.44
N LEU A 121 -12.97 4.97 -6.94
CA LEU A 121 -11.60 4.53 -7.08
C LEU A 121 -11.00 4.42 -5.68
N GLN A 122 -10.77 3.19 -5.24
CA GLN A 122 -10.13 2.86 -3.97
C GLN A 122 -8.71 2.38 -4.22
N ILE A 123 -7.82 2.71 -3.30
CA ILE A 123 -6.42 2.28 -3.32
C ILE A 123 -6.18 1.25 -2.22
N GLY A 124 -5.41 0.19 -2.53
CA GLY A 124 -5.09 -0.93 -1.65
C GLY A 124 -4.12 -0.56 -0.53
N VAL A 125 -4.51 0.34 0.37
CA VAL A 125 -3.74 0.72 1.57
C VAL A 125 -4.26 -0.02 2.79
N CYS A 126 -4.11 -1.33 2.78
CA CYS A 126 -4.69 -2.27 3.74
C CYS A 126 -4.41 -1.92 5.21
N ASN A 127 -3.29 -1.24 5.52
CA ASN A 127 -2.97 -0.83 6.89
C ASN A 127 -4.00 0.11 7.53
N ARG A 128 -4.75 0.87 6.75
CA ARG A 128 -5.86 1.70 7.26
C ARG A 128 -7.02 0.85 7.82
N TYR A 129 -7.05 -0.45 7.49
CA TYR A 129 -8.05 -1.43 7.96
C TYR A 129 -7.53 -2.35 9.06
N GLN A 130 -6.30 -2.13 9.55
CA GLN A 130 -5.82 -2.79 10.76
C GLN A 130 -6.55 -2.21 11.97
N LYS A 131 -7.09 -3.08 12.83
CA LYS A 131 -7.84 -2.67 14.04
C LYS A 131 -7.02 -1.77 14.96
N SER A 132 -5.72 -2.05 15.11
CA SER A 132 -4.78 -1.20 15.86
C SER A 132 -4.68 0.22 15.32
N VAL A 133 -4.62 0.36 13.98
CA VAL A 133 -4.51 1.69 13.32
C VAL A 133 -5.81 2.47 13.47
N GLU A 134 -6.96 1.81 13.34
CA GLU A 134 -8.27 2.43 13.61
C GLU A 134 -8.37 2.93 15.06
N MET A 135 -8.00 2.09 16.03
CA MET A 135 -8.02 2.45 17.45
C MET A 135 -7.05 3.61 17.76
N LEU A 136 -5.85 3.63 17.18
CA LEU A 136 -4.91 4.73 17.35
C LEU A 136 -5.48 6.06 16.77
N LYS A 137 -6.15 5.99 15.61
CA LYS A 137 -6.85 7.14 15.05
C LYS A 137 -7.97 7.62 15.96
N GLU A 138 -8.80 6.71 16.47
CA GLU A 138 -9.88 7.02 17.41
C GLU A 138 -9.34 7.66 18.70
N LEU A 139 -8.25 7.15 19.28
CA LEU A 139 -7.59 7.73 20.45
C LEU A 139 -7.09 9.17 20.17
N ASN A 140 -6.56 9.40 18.97
CA ASN A 140 -6.15 10.74 18.56
C ASN A 140 -7.35 11.69 18.41
N GLU A 141 -8.42 11.25 17.78
CA GLU A 141 -9.67 12.02 17.63
C GLU A 141 -10.34 12.33 18.99
N GLN A 142 -10.23 11.44 19.96
CA GLN A 142 -10.67 11.64 21.34
C GLN A 142 -9.74 12.55 22.16
N GLY A 143 -8.63 13.01 21.58
CA GLY A 143 -7.66 13.89 22.25
C GLY A 143 -6.80 13.20 23.32
N LYS A 144 -6.73 11.86 23.32
CA LYS A 144 -5.93 11.08 24.30
C LYS A 144 -4.44 11.33 24.18
N PHE A 145 -3.94 11.58 22.98
CA PHE A 145 -2.56 12.00 22.77
C PHE A 145 -2.28 13.47 23.17
N GLY A 146 -3.34 14.31 23.22
CA GLY A 146 -3.15 15.76 23.22
C GLY A 146 -2.64 16.22 21.85
N ASN A 147 -1.56 17.00 21.84
CA ASN A 147 -0.87 17.39 20.60
C ASN A 147 0.24 16.38 20.30
N ILE A 148 0.08 15.59 19.24
CA ILE A 148 1.16 14.74 18.75
C ILE A 148 2.21 15.66 18.09
N TYR A 149 3.39 15.76 18.70
CA TYR A 149 4.45 16.67 18.24
C TYR A 149 5.54 15.94 17.44
N HIS A 150 5.72 14.63 17.64
CA HIS A 150 6.72 13.85 16.92
C HIS A 150 6.28 12.38 16.70
N VAL A 151 6.75 11.80 15.59
CA VAL A 151 6.57 10.38 15.27
C VAL A 151 7.92 9.77 14.91
N TYR A 152 8.29 8.65 15.56
CA TYR A 152 9.37 7.79 15.11
C TYR A 152 8.81 6.62 14.31
N CYS A 153 9.45 6.32 13.18
CA CYS A 153 9.05 5.22 12.33
C CYS A 153 10.26 4.41 11.86
N SER A 154 10.19 3.10 12.03
CA SER A 154 11.20 2.17 11.53
C SER A 154 10.53 1.01 10.81
N PHE A 155 11.02 0.66 9.61
CA PHE A 155 10.56 -0.51 8.84
C PHE A 155 11.78 -1.19 8.18
N ARG A 156 12.61 -1.78 9.03
CA ARG A 156 13.89 -2.36 8.62
C ARG A 156 13.89 -3.88 8.72
N SER A 157 14.35 -4.53 7.67
CA SER A 157 14.63 -5.95 7.63
C SER A 157 16.12 -6.24 7.48
N PHE A 158 16.47 -7.52 7.55
CA PHE A 158 17.83 -7.99 7.35
C PHE A 158 17.89 -8.90 6.12
N ARG A 159 18.59 -8.46 5.06
CA ARG A 159 18.84 -9.24 3.84
C ARG A 159 17.57 -9.82 3.19
N SER A 160 16.59 -8.93 2.88
CA SER A 160 15.26 -9.31 2.43
C SER A 160 14.80 -8.54 1.16
N ILE A 161 15.71 -8.24 0.22
CA ILE A 161 15.34 -7.55 -1.04
C ILE A 161 14.42 -8.47 -1.85
N PRO A 162 13.16 -8.05 -2.15
CA PRO A 162 12.22 -8.91 -2.83
C PRO A 162 12.54 -9.05 -4.32
N GLY A 163 12.49 -10.28 -4.85
CA GLY A 163 12.60 -10.56 -6.27
C GLY A 163 13.78 -9.88 -6.96
N LEU A 164 14.97 -9.96 -6.36
CA LEU A 164 16.18 -9.24 -6.82
C LEU A 164 16.49 -9.53 -8.29
N GLY A 165 16.60 -8.46 -9.10
CA GLY A 165 16.73 -8.54 -10.56
C GLY A 165 15.41 -8.55 -11.32
N GLY A 166 14.27 -8.75 -10.62
CA GLY A 166 12.94 -8.76 -11.20
C GLY A 166 12.23 -7.40 -11.15
N ALA A 167 10.89 -7.44 -11.24
CA ALA A 167 10.05 -6.25 -11.30
C ALA A 167 10.19 -5.33 -10.07
N PHE A 168 10.38 -5.88 -8.87
CA PHE A 168 10.54 -5.09 -7.63
C PHE A 168 11.77 -4.20 -7.63
N THR A 169 12.86 -4.65 -8.24
CA THR A 169 14.15 -3.94 -8.22
C THR A 169 14.48 -3.23 -9.53
N THR A 170 13.55 -3.22 -10.49
CA THR A 170 13.66 -2.47 -11.75
C THR A 170 12.84 -1.19 -11.66
N LYS A 171 13.46 -0.02 -11.52
CA LYS A 171 12.81 1.29 -11.30
C LYS A 171 11.72 1.61 -12.34
N ALA A 172 11.96 1.28 -13.60
CA ALA A 172 10.96 1.48 -14.67
C ALA A 172 9.65 0.69 -14.44
N GLN A 173 9.69 -0.39 -13.65
CA GLN A 173 8.52 -1.23 -13.37
C GLN A 173 7.92 -0.94 -11.99
N SER A 174 8.77 -0.75 -10.98
CA SER A 174 8.34 -0.54 -9.60
C SER A 174 8.11 0.92 -9.23
N GLY A 175 8.79 1.86 -9.89
CA GLY A 175 8.84 3.27 -9.54
C GLY A 175 9.91 3.62 -8.49
N GLY A 176 10.43 2.62 -7.76
CA GLY A 176 11.41 2.76 -6.70
C GLY A 176 11.54 1.48 -5.88
N GLY A 177 12.28 1.53 -4.79
CA GLY A 177 12.59 0.39 -3.94
C GLY A 177 11.81 0.36 -2.62
N VAL A 178 12.53 0.27 -1.50
CA VAL A 178 11.93 0.10 -0.17
C VAL A 178 11.01 1.26 0.22
N LEU A 179 11.28 2.48 -0.26
CA LEU A 179 10.43 3.63 0.04
C LEU A 179 9.05 3.48 -0.58
N ILE A 180 8.96 3.13 -1.86
CA ILE A 180 7.67 3.02 -2.54
C ILE A 180 6.93 1.73 -2.19
N ASP A 181 7.66 0.63 -1.89
CA ASP A 181 7.05 -0.65 -1.54
C ASP A 181 6.59 -0.70 -0.07
N TRP A 182 7.51 -0.49 0.89
CA TRP A 182 7.16 -0.52 2.32
C TRP A 182 6.84 0.85 2.88
N GLY A 183 7.57 1.89 2.44
CA GLY A 183 7.38 3.25 2.94
C GLY A 183 5.95 3.75 2.80
N ILE A 184 5.25 3.42 1.70
CA ILE A 184 3.83 3.77 1.51
C ILE A 184 2.97 3.26 2.66
N HIS A 185 3.18 2.02 3.12
CA HIS A 185 2.39 1.42 4.18
C HIS A 185 2.55 2.14 5.52
N PHE A 186 3.79 2.55 5.86
CA PHE A 186 4.10 3.18 7.14
C PHE A 186 3.79 4.68 7.14
N LEU A 187 4.20 5.39 6.08
CA LEU A 187 4.00 6.83 5.99
C LEU A 187 2.52 7.19 5.80
N ASP A 188 1.79 6.40 5.02
CA ASP A 188 0.34 6.56 4.86
C ASP A 188 -0.42 6.34 6.17
N LEU A 189 -0.13 5.28 6.91
CA LEU A 189 -0.78 5.05 8.20
C LEU A 189 -0.49 6.18 9.21
N ILE A 190 0.72 6.74 9.20
CA ILE A 190 1.06 7.89 10.06
C ILE A 190 0.21 9.11 9.68
N LEU A 191 0.15 9.47 8.40
CA LEU A 191 -0.69 10.59 7.93
C LEU A 191 -2.16 10.36 8.25
N TYR A 192 -2.64 9.11 8.12
CA TYR A 192 -4.01 8.71 8.46
C TYR A 192 -4.32 8.89 9.95
N VAL A 193 -3.43 8.41 10.85
CA VAL A 193 -3.60 8.56 12.31
C VAL A 193 -3.52 10.03 12.72
N LEU A 194 -2.58 10.81 12.17
CA LEU A 194 -2.48 12.25 12.42
C LEU A 194 -3.71 13.03 11.94
N GLY A 195 -4.43 12.53 10.95
CA GLY A 195 -5.70 13.09 10.47
C GLY A 195 -5.58 14.52 9.91
N GLY A 196 -5.51 14.68 8.58
CA GLY A 196 -5.44 15.99 7.93
C GLY A 196 -4.10 16.74 8.13
N ALA A 197 -3.02 16.02 8.37
CA ALA A 197 -1.67 16.58 8.38
C ALA A 197 -1.32 17.09 6.97
N LYS A 198 -0.76 18.30 6.89
CA LYS A 198 -0.29 18.91 5.64
C LYS A 198 1.22 18.97 5.65
N LEU A 199 1.83 18.46 4.59
CA LEU A 199 3.28 18.49 4.41
C LEU A 199 3.80 19.93 4.37
N LYS A 200 4.99 20.15 4.93
CA LYS A 200 5.70 21.44 4.93
C LYS A 200 7.07 21.31 4.28
N THR A 201 7.94 20.49 4.86
CA THR A 201 9.26 20.20 4.28
C THR A 201 9.58 18.73 4.44
N VAL A 202 10.38 18.19 3.53
CA VAL A 202 10.91 16.85 3.61
C VAL A 202 12.39 16.81 3.28
N THR A 203 13.11 15.90 3.94
CA THR A 203 14.48 15.54 3.58
C THR A 203 14.63 14.02 3.63
N CYS A 204 15.33 13.45 2.65
CA CYS A 204 15.52 12.01 2.54
C CYS A 204 16.84 11.70 1.85
N ASP A 205 17.48 10.63 2.27
CA ASP A 205 18.52 9.94 1.52
C ASP A 205 18.09 8.50 1.24
N ALA A 206 18.15 8.12 -0.03
CA ALA A 206 17.91 6.78 -0.52
C ALA A 206 19.22 6.16 -1.04
N TYR A 207 19.43 4.89 -0.71
CA TYR A 207 20.69 4.18 -0.99
C TYR A 207 20.38 2.85 -1.68
N ASN A 208 21.24 2.47 -2.63
CA ASN A 208 21.30 1.15 -3.22
C ASN A 208 22.74 0.61 -3.03
N GLU A 209 22.99 -0.01 -1.88
CA GLU A 209 24.35 -0.35 -1.51
C GLU A 209 24.63 -1.87 -1.42
N LEU A 210 23.65 -2.65 -1.00
CA LEU A 210 23.92 -4.03 -0.61
C LEU A 210 23.81 -5.06 -1.73
N ALA A 211 23.08 -4.76 -2.80
CA ALA A 211 22.88 -5.66 -3.92
C ALA A 211 23.40 -5.08 -5.26
N LYS A 212 24.41 -4.21 -5.24
CA LYS A 212 25.12 -3.73 -6.45
C LYS A 212 25.67 -4.89 -7.26
N ASP A 213 26.28 -5.88 -6.58
CA ASP A 213 26.58 -7.18 -7.16
C ASP A 213 25.49 -8.18 -6.76
N MET A 214 24.48 -8.31 -7.60
CA MET A 214 23.33 -9.18 -7.35
C MET A 214 23.72 -10.65 -7.19
N LYS A 215 24.74 -11.12 -7.93
CA LYS A 215 25.17 -12.53 -7.90
C LYS A 215 25.73 -12.93 -6.55
N SER A 216 26.48 -12.04 -5.92
CA SER A 216 27.08 -12.27 -4.60
C SER A 216 26.12 -12.02 -3.44
N TYR A 217 24.98 -11.35 -3.68
CA TYR A 217 24.01 -11.03 -2.62
C TYR A 217 23.42 -12.29 -1.99
N LYS A 218 23.46 -12.34 -0.65
CA LYS A 218 22.92 -13.46 0.13
C LYS A 218 21.69 -13.03 0.91
N TYR A 219 20.62 -13.78 0.75
CA TYR A 219 19.39 -13.62 1.49
C TYR A 219 19.47 -14.22 2.90
N LYS A 220 18.71 -13.64 3.82
CA LYS A 220 18.32 -14.30 5.06
C LYS A 220 16.88 -14.82 4.97
N SER A 221 16.00 -14.00 4.43
CA SER A 221 14.62 -14.37 4.12
C SER A 221 14.15 -13.51 2.94
N MET A 222 13.32 -14.06 2.08
CA MET A 222 12.82 -13.33 0.94
C MET A 222 11.48 -13.92 0.49
N TRP A 223 10.48 -13.04 0.37
CA TRP A 223 9.10 -13.45 0.10
C TRP A 223 8.74 -13.56 -1.39
N ALA A 224 9.60 -13.09 -2.29
CA ALA A 224 9.37 -13.09 -3.74
C ALA A 224 10.56 -13.73 -4.50
N GLU A 225 11.13 -14.82 -3.96
CA GLU A 225 12.30 -15.50 -4.54
C GLU A 225 12.05 -16.06 -5.94
N ASP A 226 10.84 -16.52 -6.18
CA ASP A 226 10.36 -17.03 -7.46
C ASP A 226 10.40 -16.01 -8.61
N THR A 227 10.51 -14.72 -8.29
CA THR A 227 10.58 -13.62 -9.27
C THR A 227 11.98 -13.03 -9.43
N SER A 228 13.01 -13.66 -8.84
CA SER A 228 14.40 -13.18 -8.92
C SER A 228 15.05 -13.52 -10.24
N ASP A 229 15.80 -12.55 -10.79
CA ASP A 229 16.71 -12.77 -11.92
C ASP A 229 18.07 -12.09 -11.64
N LYS A 230 18.90 -12.75 -10.85
CA LYS A 230 20.21 -12.23 -10.44
C LYS A 230 21.26 -12.27 -11.58
N GLU A 231 20.99 -12.99 -12.66
CA GLU A 231 21.92 -13.16 -13.78
C GLU A 231 21.75 -12.08 -14.85
N HIS A 232 20.51 -11.73 -15.20
CA HIS A 232 20.19 -10.86 -16.33
C HIS A 232 19.31 -9.66 -15.95
N GLY A 233 18.82 -9.63 -14.72
CA GLY A 233 17.91 -8.60 -14.25
C GLY A 233 18.60 -7.28 -13.87
N THR A 234 17.80 -6.36 -13.32
CA THR A 234 18.23 -5.01 -12.94
C THR A 234 17.96 -4.75 -11.46
N ASN A 235 18.90 -4.06 -10.79
CA ASN A 235 18.71 -3.52 -9.44
C ASN A 235 19.18 -2.05 -9.42
N ASP A 236 18.23 -1.15 -9.72
CA ASP A 236 18.46 0.31 -9.82
C ASP A 236 17.56 1.11 -8.86
N VAL A 237 17.09 0.46 -7.78
CA VAL A 237 16.21 1.04 -6.76
C VAL A 237 16.87 1.06 -5.37
N ASP A 238 16.28 1.80 -4.46
CA ASP A 238 16.73 1.91 -3.08
C ASP A 238 16.49 0.62 -2.28
N ASP A 239 17.53 0.16 -1.57
CA ASP A 239 17.44 -0.93 -0.57
C ASP A 239 17.38 -0.42 0.87
N PHE A 240 17.76 0.85 1.10
CA PHE A 240 17.73 1.56 2.37
C PHE A 240 17.36 3.03 2.19
N ILE A 241 16.58 3.56 3.12
CA ILE A 241 16.22 4.98 3.19
C ILE A 241 16.28 5.52 4.61
N SER A 242 16.50 6.82 4.75
CA SER A 242 16.35 7.56 5.99
C SER A 242 15.90 8.98 5.71
N GLY A 243 15.01 9.53 6.53
CA GLY A 243 14.51 10.87 6.28
C GLY A 243 13.78 11.52 7.45
N TYR A 244 13.42 12.77 7.21
CA TYR A 244 12.69 13.61 8.15
C TYR A 244 11.62 14.42 7.41
N ILE A 245 10.41 14.46 7.97
CA ILE A 245 9.26 15.14 7.41
C ILE A 245 8.73 16.13 8.44
N ARG A 246 8.46 17.37 8.02
CA ARG A 246 7.69 18.34 8.82
C ARG A 246 6.31 18.51 8.24
N THR A 247 5.31 18.45 9.11
CA THR A 247 3.93 18.75 8.79
C THR A 247 3.44 19.92 9.63
N ASN A 248 2.21 20.37 9.39
CA ASN A 248 1.57 21.37 10.24
C ASN A 248 1.12 20.82 11.61
N LYS A 249 1.22 19.49 11.85
CA LYS A 249 0.83 18.82 13.10
C LYS A 249 2.04 18.28 13.85
N ALA A 250 2.84 17.45 13.21
CA ALA A 250 3.97 16.77 13.83
C ALA A 250 5.16 16.73 12.89
N SER A 251 6.34 16.51 13.45
CA SER A 251 7.50 16.06 12.70
C SER A 251 7.57 14.52 12.70
N ILE A 252 8.16 13.95 11.66
CA ILE A 252 8.29 12.50 11.51
C ILE A 252 9.74 12.20 11.17
N SER A 253 10.41 11.36 11.95
CA SER A 253 11.70 10.78 11.59
C SER A 253 11.49 9.31 11.21
N PHE A 254 12.07 8.88 10.10
CA PHE A 254 11.89 7.52 9.62
C PHE A 254 13.14 6.90 9.03
N ASN A 255 13.19 5.58 9.06
CA ASN A 255 14.15 4.80 8.31
C ASN A 255 13.51 3.49 7.84
N GLY A 256 13.93 3.03 6.66
CA GLY A 256 13.44 1.81 6.06
C GLY A 256 14.55 1.04 5.38
N ALA A 257 14.46 -0.29 5.40
CA ALA A 257 15.44 -1.15 4.73
C ALA A 257 14.84 -2.49 4.33
N TRP A 258 14.94 -2.84 3.07
CA TRP A 258 14.84 -4.23 2.66
C TRP A 258 16.07 -5.02 3.11
N ALA A 259 17.22 -4.34 3.14
CA ALA A 259 18.49 -4.95 3.52
C ALA A 259 19.38 -4.01 4.31
N GLN A 260 20.04 -4.55 5.33
CA GLN A 260 21.08 -3.89 6.12
C GLN A 260 22.05 -4.95 6.67
N ASN A 261 23.22 -4.51 7.15
CA ASN A 261 24.18 -5.43 7.77
C ASN A 261 23.99 -5.59 9.30
N ILE A 262 22.86 -5.13 9.83
CA ILE A 262 22.47 -5.32 11.24
C ILE A 262 21.35 -6.34 11.28
N ASN A 263 21.59 -7.50 11.88
CA ASN A 263 20.60 -8.57 12.02
C ASN A 263 19.65 -8.30 13.20
N LYS A 264 18.98 -7.15 13.16
CA LYS A 264 17.92 -6.75 14.06
C LYS A 264 16.81 -6.08 13.26
N PRO A 265 15.88 -6.87 12.69
CA PRO A 265 14.71 -6.29 12.04
C PRO A 265 13.87 -5.53 13.07
N GLU A 266 13.40 -4.35 12.69
CA GLU A 266 12.55 -3.49 13.52
C GLU A 266 11.47 -2.88 12.65
N MET A 267 10.21 -3.08 13.05
CA MET A 267 9.06 -2.51 12.37
C MET A 267 8.10 -1.95 13.40
N PHE A 268 8.12 -0.63 13.58
CA PHE A 268 7.28 0.06 14.56
C PHE A 268 6.98 1.51 14.14
N VAL A 269 5.95 2.08 14.77
CA VAL A 269 5.65 3.50 14.74
C VAL A 269 5.36 3.97 16.17
N ASP A 270 6.11 4.97 16.65
CA ASP A 270 5.90 5.61 17.94
C ASP A 270 5.27 6.99 17.71
N PHE A 271 4.11 7.22 18.31
CA PHE A 271 3.43 8.52 18.33
C PHE A 271 3.68 9.19 19.68
N LEU A 272 4.29 10.37 19.69
CA LEU A 272 4.61 11.13 20.90
C LEU A 272 3.68 12.34 21.00
N GLY A 273 2.77 12.28 21.95
CA GLY A 273 1.88 13.39 22.30
C GLY A 273 2.21 13.99 23.67
N ASP A 274 1.66 15.16 23.94
CA ASP A 274 1.89 15.90 25.20
C ASP A 274 1.01 15.40 26.36
N LYS A 275 0.00 14.56 26.09
CA LYS A 275 -0.87 13.91 27.09
C LYS A 275 -0.74 12.40 27.11
N GLY A 276 -0.25 11.79 26.05
CA GLY A 276 -0.04 10.38 25.92
C GLY A 276 0.78 10.03 24.71
N GLY A 277 1.22 8.79 24.62
CA GLY A 277 1.98 8.28 23.48
C GLY A 277 1.53 6.87 23.13
N ALA A 278 1.95 6.36 21.98
CA ALA A 278 1.71 4.97 21.63
C ALA A 278 2.86 4.39 20.81
N ARG A 279 3.15 3.11 21.02
CA ARG A 279 3.99 2.30 20.13
C ARG A 279 3.14 1.29 19.41
N LEU A 280 3.07 1.40 18.08
CA LEU A 280 2.50 0.39 17.20
C LEU A 280 3.64 -0.55 16.73
N SER A 281 3.58 -1.82 17.14
CA SER A 281 4.39 -2.87 16.55
C SER A 281 3.72 -3.34 15.25
N TYR A 282 4.46 -3.36 14.14
CA TYR A 282 3.90 -3.79 12.87
C TYR A 282 3.44 -5.25 12.94
N GLY A 283 2.22 -5.51 12.48
CA GLY A 283 1.55 -6.81 12.65
C GLY A 283 0.35 -6.76 13.58
N GLY A 284 0.00 -5.58 14.09
CA GLY A 284 -1.32 -5.31 14.60
C GLY A 284 -1.49 -5.11 16.11
N LYS A 285 -0.43 -5.09 16.93
CA LYS A 285 -0.53 -4.76 18.36
C LYS A 285 0.06 -3.39 18.64
N PHE A 286 -0.53 -2.68 19.61
CA PHE A 286 0.03 -1.42 20.12
C PHE A 286 -0.09 -1.34 21.63
N GLU A 287 0.76 -0.49 22.21
CA GLU A 287 0.71 -0.06 23.59
C GLU A 287 0.43 1.45 23.61
N PHE A 288 -0.46 1.89 24.48
CA PHE A 288 -0.74 3.29 24.75
C PHE A 288 -0.21 3.65 26.14
N TYR A 289 0.53 4.74 26.21
CA TYR A 289 1.14 5.27 27.43
C TYR A 289 0.37 6.52 27.85
N ASP A 290 -0.38 6.43 28.95
CA ASP A 290 -1.14 7.55 29.47
C ASP A 290 -0.20 8.50 30.24
N GLY A 291 -0.06 9.73 29.78
CA GLY A 291 0.83 10.73 30.39
C GLY A 291 0.35 11.29 31.73
N GLN A 292 -0.90 11.03 32.12
CA GLN A 292 -1.46 11.49 33.39
C GLN A 292 -1.32 10.43 34.49
N THR A 293 -1.66 9.16 34.16
CA THR A 293 -1.61 8.05 35.12
C THR A 293 -0.27 7.34 35.13
N LEU A 294 0.56 7.53 34.09
CA LEU A 294 1.82 6.82 33.81
C LEU A 294 1.62 5.30 33.62
N GLU A 295 0.40 4.89 33.31
CA GLU A 295 0.07 3.51 33.00
C GLU A 295 0.32 3.17 31.54
N THR A 296 0.70 1.92 31.29
CA THR A 296 0.78 1.35 29.94
C THR A 296 -0.44 0.49 29.70
N ILE A 297 -1.20 0.80 28.67
CA ILE A 297 -2.41 0.09 28.27
C ILE A 297 -2.12 -0.67 26.98
N ALA A 298 -2.17 -2.00 27.04
CA ALA A 298 -2.09 -2.89 25.90
C ALA A 298 -3.49 -3.50 25.64
N PRO A 299 -4.31 -2.92 24.77
CA PRO A 299 -5.67 -3.41 24.57
C PRO A 299 -5.67 -4.79 23.90
N GLU A 300 -6.58 -5.64 24.36
CA GLU A 300 -6.88 -6.90 23.68
C GLU A 300 -7.99 -6.70 22.66
N TYR A 301 -7.81 -7.19 21.47
CA TYR A 301 -8.80 -7.16 20.37
C TYR A 301 -8.53 -8.27 19.37
N ASP A 302 -9.57 -8.67 18.67
CA ASP A 302 -9.44 -9.57 17.53
C ASP A 302 -8.75 -8.83 16.38
N ILE A 303 -7.86 -9.52 15.69
CA ILE A 303 -7.17 -8.99 14.51
C ILE A 303 -7.88 -9.52 13.26
N PRO A 304 -8.82 -8.76 12.68
CA PRO A 304 -9.51 -9.16 11.47
C PRO A 304 -8.55 -9.18 10.28
N ASN A 305 -8.90 -9.94 9.26
CA ASN A 305 -8.16 -9.90 8.00
C ASN A 305 -8.36 -8.52 7.34
N MET A 306 -7.30 -7.72 7.33
CA MET A 306 -7.34 -6.34 6.81
C MET A 306 -7.74 -6.26 5.33
N TYR A 307 -7.35 -7.25 4.52
CA TYR A 307 -7.74 -7.30 3.09
C TYR A 307 -9.23 -7.58 2.92
N LEU A 308 -9.79 -8.50 3.73
CA LEU A 308 -11.23 -8.73 3.75
C LEU A 308 -11.99 -7.45 4.15
N CYS A 309 -11.54 -6.75 5.18
CA CYS A 309 -12.14 -5.49 5.61
C CYS A 309 -12.06 -4.40 4.52
N GLU A 310 -10.95 -4.35 3.81
CA GLU A 310 -10.71 -3.41 2.71
C GLU A 310 -11.61 -3.68 1.51
N ASP A 311 -11.73 -4.95 1.09
CA ASP A 311 -12.59 -5.37 -0.02
C ASP A 311 -14.08 -5.18 0.32
N GLN A 312 -14.48 -5.47 1.57
CA GLN A 312 -15.83 -5.19 2.06
C GLN A 312 -16.15 -3.69 2.03
N ALA A 313 -15.20 -2.84 2.44
CA ALA A 313 -15.37 -1.39 2.41
C ALA A 313 -15.51 -0.85 0.99
N PHE A 314 -14.81 -1.44 0.01
CA PHE A 314 -14.97 -1.08 -1.40
C PHE A 314 -16.36 -1.46 -1.92
N ALA A 315 -16.80 -2.68 -1.66
CA ALA A 315 -18.13 -3.14 -2.06
C ALA A 315 -19.25 -2.28 -1.44
N GLU A 316 -19.11 -1.91 -0.16
CA GLU A 316 -20.09 -1.03 0.51
C GLU A 316 -20.06 0.39 -0.05
N SER A 317 -18.88 0.93 -0.39
CA SER A 317 -18.76 2.24 -1.04
C SER A 317 -19.48 2.29 -2.39
N ILE A 318 -19.36 1.24 -3.20
CA ILE A 318 -20.08 1.15 -4.49
C ILE A 318 -21.58 1.13 -4.25
N LYS A 319 -22.05 0.34 -3.29
CA LYS A 319 -23.46 0.16 -2.98
C LYS A 319 -24.11 1.43 -2.43
N THR A 320 -23.40 2.16 -1.56
CA THR A 320 -23.95 3.34 -0.87
C THR A 320 -23.67 4.66 -1.56
N GLY A 321 -22.68 4.70 -2.47
CA GLY A 321 -22.15 5.92 -3.05
C GLY A 321 -21.26 6.74 -2.10
N VAL A 322 -20.99 6.25 -0.89
CA VAL A 322 -20.18 6.94 0.12
C VAL A 322 -18.71 6.52 -0.01
N LYS A 323 -17.82 7.50 -0.16
CA LYS A 323 -16.38 7.26 -0.20
C LYS A 323 -15.88 6.72 1.13
N ASN A 324 -15.03 5.69 1.09
CA ASN A 324 -14.39 5.14 2.27
C ASN A 324 -13.02 5.80 2.54
N LYS A 325 -12.37 5.39 3.63
CA LYS A 325 -11.07 5.91 4.08
C LYS A 325 -9.89 5.65 3.14
N SER A 326 -10.03 4.77 2.15
CA SER A 326 -9.02 4.45 1.12
C SER A 326 -9.41 4.95 -0.28
N ASN A 327 -10.42 5.85 -0.38
CA ASN A 327 -10.69 6.52 -1.65
C ASN A 327 -9.42 7.27 -2.12
N ILE A 328 -9.16 7.29 -3.42
CA ILE A 328 -7.93 7.88 -3.97
C ILE A 328 -7.66 9.30 -3.46
N THR A 329 -8.69 10.13 -3.26
CA THR A 329 -8.54 11.51 -2.76
C THR A 329 -7.90 11.58 -1.37
N GLU A 330 -8.03 10.53 -0.56
CA GLU A 330 -7.45 10.42 0.77
C GLU A 330 -5.97 9.98 0.74
N ILE A 331 -5.51 9.44 -0.40
CA ILE A 331 -4.16 8.85 -0.56
C ILE A 331 -3.21 9.74 -1.36
N LEU A 332 -3.72 10.75 -2.06
CA LEU A 332 -2.90 11.63 -2.89
C LEU A 332 -1.78 12.32 -2.11
N GLU A 333 -2.01 12.70 -0.84
CA GLU A 333 -0.97 13.31 -0.01
C GLU A 333 0.17 12.34 0.28
N SER A 334 -0.14 11.05 0.47
CA SER A 334 0.87 9.99 0.67
C SER A 334 1.70 9.77 -0.60
N MET A 335 1.08 9.81 -1.79
CA MET A 335 1.82 9.72 -3.05
C MET A 335 2.71 10.93 -3.30
N LYS A 336 2.20 12.14 -3.02
CA LYS A 336 2.99 13.38 -3.08
C LYS A 336 4.20 13.32 -2.16
N LEU A 337 4.01 12.79 -0.93
CA LEU A 337 5.09 12.60 0.02
C LEU A 337 6.19 11.69 -0.53
N LEU A 338 5.84 10.50 -1.07
CA LEU A 338 6.83 9.57 -1.61
C LEU A 338 7.66 10.19 -2.73
N GLU A 339 6.99 10.83 -3.71
CA GLU A 339 7.68 11.48 -4.82
C GLU A 339 8.61 12.60 -4.35
N THR A 340 8.14 13.42 -3.37
CA THR A 340 8.96 14.53 -2.83
C THR A 340 10.16 14.01 -2.04
N LEU A 341 10.02 12.87 -1.34
CA LEU A 341 11.14 12.22 -0.64
C LEU A 341 12.20 11.73 -1.63
N TYR A 342 11.80 11.09 -2.73
CA TYR A 342 12.74 10.72 -3.81
C TYR A 342 13.41 11.96 -4.41
N LYS A 343 12.65 13.00 -4.69
CA LYS A 343 13.19 14.26 -5.20
C LYS A 343 14.20 14.89 -4.24
N SER A 344 13.93 14.87 -2.93
CA SER A 344 14.88 15.34 -1.90
C SER A 344 16.17 14.54 -1.92
N SER A 345 16.07 13.20 -2.06
CA SER A 345 17.24 12.32 -2.17
C SER A 345 18.06 12.58 -3.43
N ASP A 346 17.40 12.76 -4.57
CA ASP A 346 18.08 13.02 -5.85
C ASP A 346 18.77 14.40 -5.86
N ASP A 347 18.07 15.43 -5.36
CA ASP A 347 18.57 16.82 -5.30
C ASP A 347 19.54 17.06 -4.13
N LYS A 348 19.70 16.10 -3.19
CA LYS A 348 20.52 16.19 -1.96
C LYS A 348 20.22 17.45 -1.13
N LYS A 349 18.94 17.79 -0.98
CA LYS A 349 18.49 18.96 -0.22
C LYS A 349 17.09 18.77 0.35
N GLU A 350 16.75 19.61 1.37
CA GLU A 350 15.38 19.75 1.86
C GLU A 350 14.48 20.33 0.75
N ILE A 351 13.26 19.80 0.62
CA ILE A 351 12.24 20.28 -0.32
C ILE A 351 11.08 20.88 0.49
N GLU A 352 10.67 22.09 0.16
CA GLU A 352 9.45 22.76 0.65
C GLU A 352 8.24 22.38 -0.24
N LEU A 353 7.03 22.27 0.38
CA LEU A 353 5.79 21.80 -0.24
C LEU A 353 4.64 22.79 -0.12
#